data_e89fac9e7e18f410f3726ce4401f4280
#
_entry.id   e89fac9e7e18f410f3726ce4401f4280
#
_cell.length_a   1.000
_cell.length_b   1.000
_cell.length_c   1.000
_cell.angle_alpha   90.00
_cell.angle_beta   90.00
_cell.angle_gamma   90.00
#
_symmetry.space_group_name_H-M   'P 1'
#
loop_
_entity.id
_entity.type
_entity.pdbx_description
1 polymer ?
#
loop_
_entity_poly.entity_id
_entity_poly.type
_entity_poly.pdbx_seq_one_letter_code
_entity_poly.pdbx_strand_id
1 'polypeptide(L)'
;MFPVSDDNPTLRTPVLTIGLLVITWAVWFLVQGLGSPLPLAISVCELGMVPGELSRMAPVGFGVPLGHVGDQALACVIDDDAINWLTPITSIFLHGGWGHIIGNSLYLWVFGNNVEDSMGRWRFLAFYLLTGVAAAIAHLAVNPSSPVPTVGASGAISGILGAYLMLYPRVQVRTFIPPFFLLRFPAWAVLILWFGSQVLAGLPELSPLRREISGGVAVWAHVGGFVVGALLARWFENPELVRRKVAVSDAKVVWR
;
A
#
# COMPACT_ATOMS: atom_id res chain seq x y z
N MET A 1 11.52 10.09 5.93
CA MET A 1 12.21 8.87 6.42
C MET A 1 11.94 7.73 5.45
N PHE A 2 12.99 7.08 4.92
CA PHE A 2 12.83 6.00 3.95
C PHE A 2 13.53 4.74 4.49
N PRO A 3 12.80 3.66 4.82
CA PRO A 3 13.41 2.39 5.19
C PRO A 3 14.13 1.80 3.98
N VAL A 4 15.41 1.49 4.11
CA VAL A 4 16.22 0.95 3.00
C VAL A 4 16.59 -0.52 3.18
N SER A 5 16.64 -1.00 4.40
CA SER A 5 16.82 -2.41 4.73
C SER A 5 16.48 -2.66 6.21
N ASP A 6 16.31 -3.91 6.57
CA ASP A 6 16.23 -4.34 7.96
C ASP A 6 17.35 -5.36 8.31
N ASP A 7 17.58 -5.56 9.59
CA ASP A 7 18.55 -6.54 10.08
C ASP A 7 17.89 -7.93 10.33
N ASN A 8 16.71 -8.19 9.73
CA ASN A 8 15.96 -9.43 9.87
C ASN A 8 16.30 -10.40 8.72
N PRO A 9 17.02 -11.50 8.95
CA PRO A 9 17.41 -12.39 7.87
C PRO A 9 16.20 -13.13 7.29
N THR A 10 16.09 -13.14 5.97
CA THR A 10 15.13 -13.96 5.26
C THR A 10 15.70 -15.35 5.07
N LEU A 11 14.98 -16.41 5.45
CA LEU A 11 15.44 -17.81 5.36
C LEU A 11 15.10 -18.45 4.01
N ARG A 12 14.06 -17.98 3.35
CA ARG A 12 13.58 -18.52 2.07
C ARG A 12 13.51 -17.42 1.03
N THR A 13 13.71 -17.78 -0.23
CA THR A 13 13.49 -16.83 -1.34
C THR A 13 12.05 -16.29 -1.30
N PRO A 14 11.84 -14.97 -1.21
CA PRO A 14 10.52 -14.34 -1.12
C PRO A 14 9.87 -14.26 -2.51
N VAL A 15 9.40 -15.41 -2.99
CA VAL A 15 8.93 -15.59 -4.38
C VAL A 15 7.71 -14.72 -4.68
N LEU A 16 6.77 -14.61 -3.73
CA LEU A 16 5.57 -13.81 -3.96
C LEU A 16 5.81 -12.32 -3.79
N THR A 17 6.68 -11.91 -2.87
CA THR A 17 7.14 -10.52 -2.80
C THR A 17 7.76 -10.08 -4.12
N ILE A 18 8.66 -10.90 -4.68
CA ILE A 18 9.26 -10.66 -6.01
C ILE A 18 8.18 -10.69 -7.10
N GLY A 19 7.28 -11.68 -7.07
CA GLY A 19 6.20 -11.80 -8.06
C GLY A 19 5.26 -10.58 -8.05
N LEU A 20 4.88 -10.08 -6.88
CA LEU A 20 4.06 -8.87 -6.74
C LEU A 20 4.80 -7.64 -7.29
N LEU A 21 6.10 -7.49 -7.01
CA LEU A 21 6.92 -6.43 -7.60
C LEU A 21 6.95 -6.53 -9.12
N VAL A 22 7.19 -7.73 -9.66
CA VAL A 22 7.23 -7.96 -11.12
C VAL A 22 5.88 -7.61 -11.76
N ILE A 23 4.77 -8.06 -11.19
CA ILE A 23 3.42 -7.74 -11.70
C ILE A 23 3.17 -6.23 -11.64
N THR A 24 3.48 -5.58 -10.53
CA THR A 24 3.31 -4.13 -10.38
C THR A 24 4.10 -3.34 -11.42
N TRP A 25 5.36 -3.70 -11.64
CA TRP A 25 6.19 -3.07 -12.66
C TRP A 25 5.73 -3.42 -14.08
N ALA A 26 5.25 -4.65 -14.33
CA ALA A 26 4.66 -5.01 -15.63
C ALA A 26 3.42 -4.16 -15.94
N VAL A 27 2.53 -3.95 -14.97
CA VAL A 27 1.38 -3.05 -15.12
C VAL A 27 1.83 -1.61 -15.39
N TRP A 28 2.85 -1.11 -14.69
CA TRP A 28 3.40 0.22 -14.91
C TRP A 28 3.95 0.40 -16.33
N PHE A 29 4.67 -0.61 -16.85
CA PHE A 29 5.23 -0.57 -18.20
C PHE A 29 4.16 -0.75 -19.28
N LEU A 30 3.33 -1.80 -19.16
CA LEU A 30 2.49 -2.28 -20.25
C LEU A 30 1.11 -1.61 -20.27
N VAL A 31 0.56 -1.26 -19.09
CA VAL A 31 -0.79 -0.69 -18.97
C VAL A 31 -0.72 0.83 -18.77
N GLN A 32 0.15 1.31 -17.87
CA GLN A 32 0.25 2.72 -17.53
C GLN A 32 1.27 3.50 -18.38
N GLY A 33 1.92 2.83 -19.37
CA GLY A 33 2.82 3.45 -20.33
C GLY A 33 3.96 4.23 -19.69
N LEU A 34 4.56 3.72 -18.60
CA LEU A 34 5.61 4.38 -17.84
C LEU A 34 5.20 5.75 -17.26
N GLY A 35 3.92 5.95 -17.01
CA GLY A 35 3.38 7.22 -16.53
C GLY A 35 3.15 8.24 -17.63
N SER A 36 3.11 7.81 -18.91
CA SER A 36 2.69 8.68 -20.01
C SER A 36 1.25 9.17 -19.78
N PRO A 37 0.94 10.46 -20.02
CA PRO A 37 -0.31 11.07 -19.57
C PRO A 37 -1.58 10.32 -19.98
N LEU A 38 -1.70 9.91 -21.24
CA LEU A 38 -2.92 9.27 -21.74
C LEU A 38 -3.11 7.84 -21.22
N PRO A 39 -2.12 6.89 -21.33
CA PRO A 39 -2.26 5.57 -20.75
C PRO A 39 -2.45 5.60 -19.22
N LEU A 40 -1.77 6.53 -18.54
CA LEU A 40 -1.93 6.71 -17.11
C LEU A 40 -3.36 7.12 -16.76
N ALA A 41 -3.91 8.14 -17.43
CA ALA A 41 -5.26 8.62 -17.19
C ALA A 41 -6.30 7.53 -17.46
N ILE A 42 -6.23 6.85 -18.61
CA ILE A 42 -7.16 5.77 -18.96
C ILE A 42 -7.14 4.68 -17.90
N SER A 43 -5.95 4.18 -17.54
CA SER A 43 -5.83 3.09 -16.56
C SER A 43 -6.33 3.48 -15.17
N VAL A 44 -6.07 4.71 -14.74
CA VAL A 44 -6.52 5.22 -13.43
C VAL A 44 -8.04 5.40 -13.41
N CYS A 45 -8.66 5.86 -14.50
CA CYS A 45 -10.11 6.02 -14.58
C CYS A 45 -10.84 4.68 -14.64
N GLU A 46 -10.37 3.74 -15.47
CA GLU A 46 -11.10 2.48 -15.70
C GLU A 46 -10.85 1.40 -14.64
N LEU A 47 -9.64 1.36 -14.08
CA LEU A 47 -9.19 0.29 -13.17
C LEU A 47 -8.88 0.78 -11.76
N GLY A 48 -8.82 2.08 -11.53
CA GLY A 48 -8.70 2.68 -10.20
C GLY A 48 -10.02 2.56 -9.42
N MET A 49 -9.94 2.52 -8.11
CA MET A 49 -11.13 2.50 -7.26
C MET A 49 -11.66 3.92 -7.07
N VAL A 50 -12.85 4.22 -7.54
CA VAL A 50 -13.55 5.49 -7.28
C VAL A 50 -14.61 5.26 -6.20
N PRO A 51 -14.42 5.75 -4.96
CA PRO A 51 -15.38 5.52 -3.89
C PRO A 51 -16.80 5.96 -4.23
N GLY A 52 -16.93 7.12 -4.87
CA GLY A 52 -18.22 7.70 -5.24
C GLY A 52 -18.99 6.93 -6.30
N GLU A 53 -18.31 6.19 -7.18
CA GLU A 53 -18.93 5.27 -8.14
C GLU A 53 -19.39 4.00 -7.45
N LEU A 54 -18.54 3.39 -6.61
CA LEU A 54 -18.90 2.17 -5.87
C LEU A 54 -20.10 2.38 -4.95
N SER A 55 -20.22 3.55 -4.34
CA SER A 55 -21.32 3.91 -3.44
C SER A 55 -22.53 4.51 -4.16
N ARG A 56 -22.39 4.92 -5.42
CA ARG A 56 -23.37 5.75 -6.16
C ARG A 56 -23.65 7.11 -5.51
N MET A 57 -22.69 7.66 -4.76
CA MET A 57 -22.85 8.94 -4.03
C MET A 57 -22.11 10.12 -4.70
N ALA A 58 -21.25 9.88 -5.69
CA ALA A 58 -20.64 10.95 -6.46
C ALA A 58 -21.61 11.48 -7.54
N PRO A 59 -21.58 12.79 -7.85
CA PRO A 59 -22.43 13.37 -8.90
C PRO A 59 -21.99 12.86 -10.29
N VAL A 60 -22.92 12.31 -11.06
CA VAL A 60 -22.71 11.93 -12.46
C VAL A 60 -22.36 13.17 -13.28
N GLY A 61 -21.38 13.02 -14.19
CA GLY A 61 -20.84 14.11 -15.01
C GLY A 61 -19.76 14.95 -14.30
N PHE A 62 -19.44 14.67 -13.04
CA PHE A 62 -18.34 15.36 -12.37
C PHE A 62 -16.99 14.84 -12.88
N GLY A 63 -16.12 15.75 -13.34
CA GLY A 63 -14.80 15.43 -13.87
C GLY A 63 -13.68 15.72 -12.88
N VAL A 64 -12.82 14.74 -12.62
CA VAL A 64 -11.58 14.89 -11.83
C VAL A 64 -10.41 15.07 -12.79
N PRO A 65 -9.74 16.23 -12.83
CA PRO A 65 -8.64 16.48 -13.73
C PRO A 65 -7.42 15.60 -13.37
N LEU A 66 -6.81 14.95 -14.37
CA LEU A 66 -5.64 14.10 -14.24
C LEU A 66 -4.39 14.65 -14.94
N GLY A 67 -4.53 15.64 -15.78
CA GLY A 67 -3.42 16.23 -16.55
C GLY A 67 -3.84 16.71 -17.93
N HIS A 68 -2.86 16.81 -18.83
CA HIS A 68 -3.08 17.30 -20.20
C HIS A 68 -2.26 16.48 -21.21
N VAL A 69 -2.80 16.40 -22.44
CA VAL A 69 -2.07 15.92 -23.63
C VAL A 69 -2.18 17.02 -24.68
N GLY A 70 -1.08 17.71 -24.96
CA GLY A 70 -1.11 18.96 -25.73
C GLY A 70 -2.05 19.97 -25.06
N ASP A 71 -2.99 20.51 -25.82
CA ASP A 71 -3.99 21.47 -25.33
C ASP A 71 -5.25 20.81 -24.75
N GLN A 72 -5.34 19.48 -24.76
CA GLN A 72 -6.50 18.73 -24.27
C GLN A 72 -6.34 18.35 -22.80
N ALA A 73 -7.29 18.78 -21.96
CA ALA A 73 -7.37 18.33 -20.58
C ALA A 73 -7.85 16.87 -20.49
N LEU A 74 -7.20 16.10 -19.64
CA LEU A 74 -7.62 14.74 -19.28
C LEU A 74 -8.34 14.76 -17.94
N ALA A 75 -9.49 14.09 -17.85
CA ALA A 75 -10.26 13.97 -16.61
C ALA A 75 -10.92 12.60 -16.53
N CYS A 76 -11.02 12.04 -15.32
CA CYS A 76 -11.97 10.98 -15.04
C CYS A 76 -13.34 11.60 -14.82
N VAL A 77 -14.32 11.16 -15.57
CA VAL A 77 -15.70 11.63 -15.45
C VAL A 77 -16.54 10.53 -14.81
N ILE A 78 -17.23 10.87 -13.73
CA ILE A 78 -18.17 9.97 -13.06
C ILE A 78 -19.32 9.70 -14.02
N ASP A 79 -19.59 8.45 -14.31
CA ASP A 79 -20.67 8.02 -15.17
C ASP A 79 -21.75 7.22 -14.42
N ASP A 80 -22.78 6.79 -15.13
CA ASP A 80 -23.87 5.97 -14.61
C ASP A 80 -23.81 4.52 -15.09
N ASP A 81 -22.65 4.09 -15.55
CA ASP A 81 -22.41 2.74 -16.03
C ASP A 81 -22.46 1.68 -14.92
N ALA A 82 -22.37 0.42 -15.29
CA ALA A 82 -22.37 -0.68 -14.34
C ALA A 82 -21.15 -0.61 -13.41
N ILE A 83 -21.38 -0.75 -12.09
CA ILE A 83 -20.29 -0.72 -11.11
C ILE A 83 -19.25 -1.79 -11.38
N ASN A 84 -18.01 -1.40 -11.54
CA ASN A 84 -16.90 -2.33 -11.64
C ASN A 84 -16.41 -2.74 -10.23
N TRP A 85 -16.97 -3.83 -9.70
CA TRP A 85 -16.61 -4.36 -8.37
C TRP A 85 -15.20 -4.94 -8.27
N LEU A 86 -14.43 -4.99 -9.37
CA LEU A 86 -13.05 -5.45 -9.36
C LEU A 86 -12.06 -4.32 -9.03
N THR A 87 -12.49 -3.06 -9.11
CA THR A 87 -11.60 -1.90 -8.89
C THR A 87 -10.91 -1.87 -7.53
N PRO A 88 -11.47 -2.37 -6.40
CA PRO A 88 -10.73 -2.51 -5.15
C PRO A 88 -9.51 -3.44 -5.24
N ILE A 89 -9.49 -4.36 -6.21
CA ILE A 89 -8.36 -5.28 -6.43
C ILE A 89 -7.44 -4.75 -7.52
N THR A 90 -7.98 -4.29 -8.65
CA THR A 90 -7.16 -3.81 -9.78
C THR A 90 -6.37 -2.55 -9.40
N SER A 91 -6.96 -1.67 -8.62
CA SER A 91 -6.31 -0.46 -8.11
C SER A 91 -5.02 -0.71 -7.31
N ILE A 92 -4.89 -1.89 -6.67
CA ILE A 92 -3.69 -2.27 -5.92
C ILE A 92 -2.44 -2.29 -6.82
N PHE A 93 -2.59 -2.59 -8.10
CA PHE A 93 -1.48 -2.73 -9.05
C PHE A 93 -1.19 -1.46 -9.85
N LEU A 94 -2.04 -0.45 -9.75
CA LEU A 94 -1.88 0.84 -10.43
C LEU A 94 -1.11 1.83 -9.57
N HIS A 95 -0.44 2.79 -10.22
CA HIS A 95 0.30 3.84 -9.53
C HIS A 95 0.08 5.20 -10.20
N GLY A 96 0.06 6.26 -9.40
CA GLY A 96 -0.16 7.63 -9.87
C GLY A 96 1.12 8.36 -10.35
N GLY A 97 2.29 7.69 -10.33
CA GLY A 97 3.55 8.29 -10.75
C GLY A 97 4.79 7.55 -10.27
N TRP A 98 5.96 7.94 -10.76
CA TRP A 98 7.24 7.29 -10.47
C TRP A 98 7.57 7.23 -8.98
N GLY A 99 7.40 8.33 -8.25
CA GLY A 99 7.66 8.34 -6.80
C GLY A 99 6.76 7.36 -6.04
N HIS A 100 5.53 7.19 -6.53
CA HIS A 100 4.54 6.29 -5.92
C HIS A 100 4.93 4.82 -6.11
N ILE A 101 5.26 4.39 -7.34
CA ILE A 101 5.65 3.00 -7.59
C ILE A 101 7.00 2.64 -6.94
N ILE A 102 7.98 3.55 -6.97
CA ILE A 102 9.29 3.34 -6.34
C ILE A 102 9.13 3.23 -4.83
N GLY A 103 8.35 4.13 -4.22
CA GLY A 103 8.06 4.10 -2.78
C GLY A 103 7.40 2.78 -2.36
N ASN A 104 6.33 2.38 -3.05
CA ASN A 104 5.64 1.12 -2.78
C ASN A 104 6.57 -0.09 -2.96
N SER A 105 7.38 -0.10 -4.02
CA SER A 105 8.35 -1.17 -4.27
C SER A 105 9.38 -1.27 -3.15
N LEU A 106 9.89 -0.15 -2.66
CA LEU A 106 10.85 -0.11 -1.56
C LEU A 106 10.27 -0.69 -0.27
N TYR A 107 9.07 -0.25 0.12
CA TYR A 107 8.42 -0.75 1.34
C TYR A 107 8.04 -2.23 1.22
N LEU A 108 7.51 -2.66 0.08
CA LEU A 108 7.21 -4.07 -0.17
C LEU A 108 8.47 -4.94 -0.13
N TRP A 109 9.59 -4.46 -0.68
CA TRP A 109 10.87 -5.17 -0.65
C TRP A 109 11.43 -5.30 0.76
N VAL A 110 11.44 -4.22 1.55
CA VAL A 110 12.05 -4.21 2.89
C VAL A 110 11.24 -5.04 3.90
N PHE A 111 9.91 -4.98 3.86
CA PHE A 111 9.08 -5.60 4.89
C PHE A 111 8.36 -6.86 4.41
N GLY A 112 8.01 -6.93 3.13
CA GLY A 112 7.22 -8.04 2.56
C GLY A 112 7.95 -9.38 2.62
N ASN A 113 9.24 -9.40 2.32
CA ASN A 113 10.07 -10.60 2.34
C ASN A 113 10.03 -11.33 3.68
N ASN A 114 10.09 -10.59 4.78
CA ASN A 114 10.08 -11.14 6.13
C ASN A 114 8.69 -11.59 6.59
N VAL A 115 7.64 -10.90 6.15
CA VAL A 115 6.25 -11.29 6.41
C VAL A 115 5.91 -12.55 5.61
N GLU A 116 6.30 -12.62 4.32
CA GLU A 116 6.17 -13.83 3.51
C GLU A 116 6.91 -15.02 4.15
N ASP A 117 8.11 -14.78 4.67
CA ASP A 117 8.92 -15.81 5.34
C ASP A 117 8.24 -16.37 6.59
N SER A 118 7.42 -15.59 7.28
CA SER A 118 6.68 -16.01 8.47
C SER A 118 5.35 -16.66 8.18
N MET A 119 4.66 -16.21 7.13
CA MET A 119 3.33 -16.71 6.77
C MET A 119 3.39 -17.93 5.84
N GLY A 120 4.42 -17.98 4.98
CA GLY A 120 4.47 -18.85 3.83
C GLY A 120 3.74 -18.26 2.63
N ARG A 121 4.06 -18.76 1.42
CA ARG A 121 3.67 -18.14 0.15
C ARG A 121 2.18 -17.85 0.03
N TRP A 122 1.34 -18.89 0.11
CA TRP A 122 -0.09 -18.75 -0.15
C TRP A 122 -0.84 -17.93 0.90
N ARG A 123 -0.44 -18.07 2.18
CA ARG A 123 -0.99 -17.24 3.26
C ARG A 123 -0.60 -15.77 3.07
N PHE A 124 0.64 -15.50 2.66
CA PHE A 124 1.10 -14.16 2.37
C PHE A 124 0.32 -13.51 1.21
N LEU A 125 0.09 -14.25 0.12
CA LEU A 125 -0.71 -13.73 -1.00
C LEU A 125 -2.16 -13.41 -0.57
N ALA A 126 -2.80 -14.34 0.13
CA ALA A 126 -4.13 -14.11 0.67
C ALA A 126 -4.15 -12.92 1.64
N PHE A 127 -3.16 -12.81 2.52
CA PHE A 127 -3.01 -11.69 3.45
C PHE A 127 -2.87 -10.35 2.71
N TYR A 128 -2.00 -10.28 1.70
CA TYR A 128 -1.78 -9.09 0.89
C TYR A 128 -3.07 -8.60 0.21
N LEU A 129 -3.79 -9.50 -0.44
CA LEU A 129 -5.05 -9.17 -1.11
C LEU A 129 -6.15 -8.78 -0.12
N LEU A 130 -6.30 -9.51 0.99
CA LEU A 130 -7.29 -9.20 2.02
C LEU A 130 -7.04 -7.84 2.67
N THR A 131 -5.80 -7.52 3.01
CA THR A 131 -5.47 -6.22 3.60
C THR A 131 -5.61 -5.08 2.60
N GLY A 132 -5.36 -5.34 1.31
CA GLY A 132 -5.62 -4.38 0.23
C GLY A 132 -7.11 -4.08 0.06
N VAL A 133 -7.96 -5.11 0.04
CA VAL A 133 -9.42 -4.93 0.00
C VAL A 133 -9.94 -4.25 1.27
N ALA A 134 -9.44 -4.63 2.45
CA ALA A 134 -9.81 -3.98 3.70
C ALA A 134 -9.42 -2.48 3.72
N ALA A 135 -8.26 -2.15 3.14
CA ALA A 135 -7.83 -0.76 2.95
C ALA A 135 -8.79 0.01 2.04
N ALA A 136 -9.21 -0.60 0.92
CA ALA A 136 -10.18 -0.02 0.01
C ALA A 136 -11.53 0.23 0.70
N ILE A 137 -12.02 -0.74 1.48
CA ILE A 137 -13.27 -0.61 2.27
C ILE A 137 -13.14 0.51 3.30
N ALA A 138 -12.01 0.61 4.01
CA ALA A 138 -11.80 1.66 5.00
C ALA A 138 -11.82 3.06 4.35
N HIS A 139 -11.20 3.22 3.18
CA HIS A 139 -11.22 4.47 2.43
C HIS A 139 -12.63 4.82 1.92
N LEU A 140 -13.34 3.84 1.35
CA LEU A 140 -14.72 3.99 0.93
C LEU A 140 -15.65 4.40 2.08
N ALA A 141 -15.48 3.81 3.26
CA ALA A 141 -16.32 4.09 4.43
C ALA A 141 -16.17 5.54 4.94
N VAL A 142 -14.97 6.13 4.82
CA VAL A 142 -14.70 7.51 5.24
C VAL A 142 -15.08 8.51 4.14
N ASN A 143 -14.83 8.17 2.88
CA ASN A 143 -15.00 9.05 1.73
C ASN A 143 -15.99 8.48 0.69
N PRO A 144 -17.23 8.12 1.06
CA PRO A 144 -18.13 7.40 0.15
C PRO A 144 -18.54 8.21 -1.08
N SER A 145 -18.53 9.53 -1.01
CA SER A 145 -18.89 10.41 -2.14
C SER A 145 -17.67 10.95 -2.92
N SER A 146 -16.46 10.48 -2.62
CA SER A 146 -15.26 10.97 -3.31
C SER A 146 -15.25 10.55 -4.79
N PRO A 147 -15.16 11.51 -5.72
CA PRO A 147 -15.02 11.21 -7.14
C PRO A 147 -13.57 10.90 -7.54
N VAL A 148 -12.61 11.00 -6.61
CA VAL A 148 -11.19 10.88 -6.90
C VAL A 148 -10.79 9.40 -6.99
N PRO A 149 -10.21 8.95 -8.12
CA PRO A 149 -9.69 7.60 -8.25
C PRO A 149 -8.57 7.32 -7.23
N THR A 150 -8.68 6.21 -6.55
CA THR A 150 -7.68 5.70 -5.60
C THR A 150 -6.91 4.57 -6.24
N VAL A 151 -5.58 4.67 -6.23
CA VAL A 151 -4.66 3.68 -6.82
C VAL A 151 -3.46 3.46 -5.90
N GLY A 152 -2.87 2.29 -5.96
CA GLY A 152 -1.60 1.96 -5.31
C GLY A 152 -1.64 0.73 -4.43
N ALA A 153 -0.51 0.04 -4.39
CA ALA A 153 -0.26 -1.10 -3.50
C ALA A 153 -0.22 -0.72 -2.00
N SER A 154 -0.18 0.58 -1.71
CA SER A 154 0.15 1.11 -0.39
C SER A 154 -0.82 0.68 0.72
N GLY A 155 -2.10 0.47 0.41
CA GLY A 155 -3.08 -0.07 1.36
C GLY A 155 -2.73 -1.50 1.81
N ALA A 156 -2.41 -2.39 0.86
CA ALA A 156 -1.97 -3.76 1.14
C ALA A 156 -0.60 -3.78 1.83
N ILE A 157 0.34 -2.92 1.39
CA ILE A 157 1.65 -2.74 2.02
C ILE A 157 1.50 -2.25 3.46
N SER A 158 0.56 -1.34 3.72
CA SER A 158 0.25 -0.92 5.10
C SER A 158 -0.17 -2.10 5.98
N GLY A 159 -0.92 -3.06 5.42
CA GLY A 159 -1.21 -4.32 6.08
C GLY A 159 0.06 -5.13 6.40
N ILE A 160 1.00 -5.21 5.47
CA ILE A 160 2.32 -5.81 5.72
C ILE A 160 3.06 -5.08 6.84
N LEU A 161 3.04 -3.73 6.88
CA LEU A 161 3.67 -2.95 7.94
C LEU A 161 3.03 -3.23 9.31
N GLY A 162 1.71 -3.32 9.37
CA GLY A 162 0.97 -3.70 10.58
C GLY A 162 1.37 -5.10 11.06
N ALA A 163 1.44 -6.08 10.15
CA ALA A 163 1.91 -7.42 10.48
C ALA A 163 3.38 -7.43 10.94
N TYR A 164 4.25 -6.69 10.26
CA TYR A 164 5.66 -6.58 10.63
C TYR A 164 5.84 -6.03 12.05
N LEU A 165 5.05 -5.01 12.41
CA LEU A 165 5.04 -4.46 13.76
C LEU A 165 4.71 -5.52 14.81
N MET A 166 3.75 -6.39 14.53
CA MET A 166 3.31 -7.45 15.45
C MET A 166 4.30 -8.61 15.54
N LEU A 167 4.97 -8.93 14.43
CA LEU A 167 5.88 -10.07 14.34
C LEU A 167 7.33 -9.71 14.75
N TYR A 168 7.79 -8.50 14.40
CA TYR A 168 9.21 -8.10 14.48
C TYR A 168 9.45 -6.70 15.07
N PRO A 169 8.81 -6.30 16.20
CA PRO A 169 8.84 -4.92 16.69
C PRO A 169 10.24 -4.40 17.04
N ARG A 170 11.16 -5.31 17.43
CA ARG A 170 12.50 -4.93 17.93
C ARG A 170 13.60 -5.04 16.88
N VAL A 171 13.30 -5.54 15.70
CA VAL A 171 14.27 -5.61 14.59
C VAL A 171 14.73 -4.21 14.22
N GLN A 172 16.04 -4.05 13.96
CA GLN A 172 16.59 -2.76 13.55
C GLN A 172 16.32 -2.54 12.05
N VAL A 173 15.74 -1.40 11.74
CA VAL A 173 15.47 -0.94 10.37
C VAL A 173 16.44 0.20 10.07
N ARG A 174 17.21 0.04 9.00
CA ARG A 174 18.08 1.11 8.49
C ARG A 174 17.23 2.08 7.71
N THR A 175 17.22 3.31 8.18
CA THR A 175 16.34 4.35 7.65
C THR A 175 17.18 5.51 7.14
N PHE A 176 16.96 5.88 5.89
CA PHE A 176 17.55 7.08 5.31
C PHE A 176 16.72 8.30 5.67
N ILE A 177 17.40 9.27 6.28
CA ILE A 177 16.85 10.59 6.61
C ILE A 177 17.61 11.61 5.76
N PRO A 178 16.97 12.24 4.77
CA PRO A 178 17.62 13.28 3.98
C PRO A 178 18.21 14.39 4.87
N PRO A 179 19.34 15.03 4.49
CA PRO A 179 20.01 14.80 3.21
C PRO A 179 21.03 13.65 3.20
N PHE A 180 21.57 13.19 4.35
CA PHE A 180 22.73 12.25 4.33
C PHE A 180 22.76 11.23 5.47
N PHE A 181 21.74 11.16 6.33
CA PHE A 181 21.79 10.32 7.51
C PHE A 181 21.21 8.93 7.23
N LEU A 182 22.00 7.89 7.49
CA LEU A 182 21.55 6.50 7.53
C LEU A 182 21.60 6.02 8.99
N LEU A 183 20.45 5.98 9.63
CA LEU A 183 20.32 5.63 11.04
C LEU A 183 19.58 4.31 11.20
N ARG A 184 19.79 3.66 12.35
CA ARG A 184 19.09 2.42 12.71
C ARG A 184 18.09 2.75 13.82
N PHE A 185 16.85 2.32 13.58
CA PHE A 185 15.78 2.44 14.56
C PHE A 185 15.06 1.10 14.72
N PRO A 186 14.55 0.77 15.89
CA PRO A 186 13.71 -0.39 16.05
C PRO A 186 12.43 -0.25 15.19
N ALA A 187 11.99 -1.35 14.60
CA ALA A 187 10.84 -1.34 13.66
C ALA A 187 9.60 -0.68 14.27
N TRP A 188 9.33 -0.92 15.57
CA TRP A 188 8.19 -0.28 16.23
C TRP A 188 8.24 1.24 16.14
N ALA A 189 9.40 1.86 16.29
CA ALA A 189 9.51 3.32 16.23
C ALA A 189 9.24 3.84 14.81
N VAL A 190 9.85 3.21 13.79
CA VAL A 190 9.64 3.58 12.39
C VAL A 190 8.18 3.43 12.00
N LEU A 191 7.56 2.29 12.35
CA LEU A 191 6.21 1.95 11.92
C LEU A 191 5.13 2.73 12.68
N ILE A 192 5.30 2.97 13.98
CA ILE A 192 4.37 3.80 14.77
C ILE A 192 4.44 5.27 14.35
N LEU A 193 5.64 5.80 14.08
CA LEU A 193 5.78 7.17 13.57
C LEU A 193 5.14 7.30 12.17
N TRP A 194 5.37 6.32 11.31
CA TRP A 194 4.74 6.29 9.99
C TRP A 194 3.21 6.22 10.12
N PHE A 195 2.68 5.28 10.90
CA PHE A 195 1.25 5.13 11.14
C PHE A 195 0.62 6.39 11.76
N GLY A 196 1.27 6.94 12.78
CA GLY A 196 0.82 8.19 13.43
C GLY A 196 0.75 9.36 12.44
N SER A 197 1.73 9.46 11.52
CA SER A 197 1.69 10.47 10.46
C SER A 197 0.50 10.29 9.52
N GLN A 198 0.10 9.03 9.21
CA GLN A 198 -1.09 8.77 8.42
C GLN A 198 -2.36 9.19 9.15
N VAL A 199 -2.52 8.80 10.42
CA VAL A 199 -3.67 9.21 11.23
C VAL A 199 -3.79 10.74 11.30
N LEU A 200 -2.70 11.43 11.61
CA LEU A 200 -2.67 12.89 11.69
C LEU A 200 -3.03 13.56 10.36
N ALA A 201 -2.54 13.01 9.24
CA ALA A 201 -2.86 13.52 7.92
C ALA A 201 -4.33 13.29 7.54
N GLY A 202 -4.97 12.22 8.03
CA GLY A 202 -6.37 11.90 7.77
C GLY A 202 -7.38 12.64 8.64
N LEU A 203 -6.97 13.18 9.81
CA LEU A 203 -7.89 13.86 10.72
C LEU A 203 -8.70 15.01 10.06
N PRO A 204 -8.14 15.85 9.17
CA PRO A 204 -8.91 16.89 8.50
C PRO A 204 -10.06 16.35 7.64
N GLU A 205 -9.93 15.14 7.07
CA GLU A 205 -10.97 14.53 6.24
C GLU A 205 -12.22 14.12 7.05
N LEU A 206 -12.08 13.94 8.36
CA LEU A 206 -13.21 13.63 9.27
C LEU A 206 -14.02 14.88 9.64
N SER A 207 -13.55 16.09 9.31
CA SER A 207 -14.24 17.31 9.65
C SER A 207 -15.35 17.64 8.63
N PRO A 208 -16.62 17.84 9.09
CA PRO A 208 -17.71 18.23 8.21
C PRO A 208 -17.50 19.58 7.49
N LEU A 209 -16.57 20.41 8.02
CA LEU A 209 -16.26 21.75 7.50
C LEU A 209 -15.27 21.74 6.32
N ARG A 210 -14.57 20.61 6.09
CA ARG A 210 -13.62 20.45 4.98
C ARG A 210 -14.07 19.32 4.05
N ARG A 211 -15.04 19.63 3.20
CA ARG A 211 -15.40 18.78 2.04
C ARG A 211 -14.64 19.21 0.76
N GLU A 212 -13.45 19.73 0.91
CA GLU A 212 -12.60 19.96 -0.27
C GLU A 212 -12.11 18.60 -0.78
N ILE A 213 -12.21 18.43 -2.11
CA ILE A 213 -11.70 17.27 -2.85
C ILE A 213 -10.17 17.28 -2.66
N SER A 214 -9.68 16.58 -1.66
CA SER A 214 -8.25 16.40 -1.47
C SER A 214 -7.79 15.34 -2.48
N GLY A 215 -7.32 15.76 -3.64
CA GLY A 215 -6.60 14.93 -4.61
C GLY A 215 -5.25 14.50 -4.03
N GLY A 216 -5.26 13.75 -2.92
CA GLY A 216 -4.08 13.38 -2.16
C GLY A 216 -3.95 11.87 -1.95
N VAL A 217 -3.07 11.52 -1.04
CA VAL A 217 -2.85 10.14 -0.61
C VAL A 217 -4.11 9.61 0.08
N ALA A 218 -4.56 8.41 -0.26
CA ALA A 218 -5.70 7.74 0.38
C ALA A 218 -5.34 7.28 1.81
N VAL A 219 -5.26 8.24 2.73
CA VAL A 219 -4.71 8.05 4.09
C VAL A 219 -5.49 7.00 4.87
N TRP A 220 -6.81 6.99 4.72
CA TRP A 220 -7.68 6.02 5.40
C TRP A 220 -7.54 4.60 4.85
N ALA A 221 -7.13 4.45 3.58
CA ALA A 221 -6.70 3.14 3.07
C ALA A 221 -5.45 2.64 3.82
N HIS A 222 -4.49 3.53 4.09
CA HIS A 222 -3.29 3.17 4.85
C HIS A 222 -3.62 2.80 6.29
N VAL A 223 -4.45 3.59 6.96
CA VAL A 223 -4.89 3.33 8.34
C VAL A 223 -5.63 1.99 8.42
N GLY A 224 -6.62 1.78 7.54
CA GLY A 224 -7.40 0.54 7.50
C GLY A 224 -6.55 -0.69 7.22
N GLY A 225 -5.70 -0.63 6.20
CA GLY A 225 -4.77 -1.71 5.86
C GLY A 225 -3.86 -2.06 7.04
N PHE A 226 -3.23 -1.06 7.67
CA PHE A 226 -2.33 -1.27 8.80
C PHE A 226 -3.03 -1.92 10.00
N VAL A 227 -4.19 -1.42 10.40
CA VAL A 227 -4.95 -1.95 11.54
C VAL A 227 -5.38 -3.39 11.27
N VAL A 228 -5.97 -3.66 10.11
CA VAL A 228 -6.40 -5.02 9.75
C VAL A 228 -5.20 -5.96 9.64
N GLY A 229 -4.08 -5.50 9.06
CA GLY A 229 -2.86 -6.29 8.98
C GLY A 229 -2.28 -6.63 10.35
N ALA A 230 -2.25 -5.68 11.28
CA ALA A 230 -1.81 -5.93 12.65
C ALA A 230 -2.70 -6.95 13.37
N LEU A 231 -4.02 -6.84 13.23
CA LEU A 231 -4.98 -7.75 13.85
C LEU A 231 -4.89 -9.18 13.28
N LEU A 232 -4.70 -9.31 11.97
CA LEU A 232 -4.67 -10.60 11.29
C LEU A 232 -3.28 -11.29 11.34
N ALA A 233 -2.21 -10.57 11.68
CA ALA A 233 -0.83 -11.06 11.62
C ALA A 233 -0.65 -12.45 12.25
N ARG A 234 -1.16 -12.63 13.48
CA ARG A 234 -1.01 -13.88 14.24
C ARG A 234 -1.82 -15.05 13.67
N TRP A 235 -2.92 -14.80 12.99
CA TRP A 235 -3.73 -15.85 12.37
C TRP A 235 -3.10 -16.34 11.06
N PHE A 236 -2.40 -15.46 10.37
CA PHE A 236 -1.73 -15.77 9.11
C PHE A 236 -0.31 -16.31 9.30
N GLU A 237 0.35 -16.06 10.44
CA GLU A 237 1.68 -16.63 10.69
C GLU A 237 1.63 -18.17 10.68
N ASN A 238 2.74 -18.77 10.24
CA ASN A 238 2.95 -20.19 10.37
C ASN A 238 3.91 -20.45 11.55
N PRO A 239 3.43 -21.05 12.68
CA PRO A 239 4.26 -21.22 13.88
C PRO A 239 5.53 -22.04 13.65
N GLU A 240 5.51 -22.97 12.70
CA GLU A 240 6.69 -23.78 12.36
C GLU A 240 7.76 -22.92 11.67
N LEU A 241 7.37 -22.07 10.72
CA LEU A 241 8.28 -21.17 10.01
C LEU A 241 8.88 -20.13 10.95
N VAL A 242 8.07 -19.56 11.84
CA VAL A 242 8.54 -18.61 12.85
C VAL A 242 9.54 -19.26 13.81
N ARG A 243 9.26 -20.49 14.30
CA ARG A 243 10.21 -21.22 15.16
C ARG A 243 11.54 -21.48 14.47
N ARG A 244 11.53 -21.88 13.21
CA ARG A 244 12.77 -22.08 12.42
C ARG A 244 13.57 -20.78 12.30
N LYS A 245 12.89 -19.65 12.09
CA LYS A 245 13.52 -18.33 11.96
C LYS A 245 14.19 -17.92 13.28
N VAL A 246 13.51 -18.06 14.40
CA VAL A 246 14.06 -17.78 15.74
C VAL A 246 15.30 -18.63 16.00
N ALA A 247 15.24 -19.94 15.76
CA ALA A 247 16.36 -20.86 15.99
C ALA A 247 17.61 -20.46 15.19
N VAL A 248 17.47 -20.03 13.93
CA VAL A 248 18.61 -19.56 13.11
C VAL A 248 19.15 -18.20 13.61
N SER A 249 18.28 -17.32 14.08
CA SER A 249 18.69 -16.04 14.66
C SER A 249 19.51 -16.23 15.93
N ASP A 250 19.06 -17.10 16.84
CA ASP A 250 19.75 -17.41 18.10
C ASP A 250 21.09 -18.10 17.86
N ALA A 251 21.16 -19.03 16.89
CA ALA A 251 22.41 -19.68 16.51
C ALA A 251 23.45 -18.67 15.99
N LYS A 252 23.06 -17.63 15.28
CA LYS A 252 23.99 -16.57 14.80
C LYS A 252 24.51 -15.66 15.92
N VAL A 253 23.76 -15.52 17.00
CA VAL A 253 24.19 -14.72 18.17
C VAL A 253 25.26 -15.44 18.97
N VAL A 254 25.25 -16.78 19.03
CA VAL A 254 26.22 -17.60 19.77
C VAL A 254 27.60 -17.59 19.11
N TRP A 255 27.72 -17.29 17.82
CA TRP A 255 28.98 -17.31 17.06
C TRP A 255 29.56 -15.90 16.76
N ARG A 256 29.07 -14.86 17.39
CA ARG A 256 29.62 -13.50 17.36
C ARG A 256 30.11 -13.06 18.74
#